data_a2cf87d156c816a3dd2e9a9e2915f6b2
#
_entry.id   a2cf87d156c816a3dd2e9a9e2915f6b2
#
_cell.length_a   1.000
_cell.length_b   1.000
_cell.length_c   1.000
_cell.angle_alpha   90.00
_cell.angle_beta   90.00
_cell.angle_gamma   90.00
#
_symmetry.space_group_name_H-M   'P 1'
#
loop_
_entity.id
_entity.type
_entity.pdbx_description
1 polymer ?
#
loop_
_entity_poly.entity_id
_entity_poly.type
_entity_poly.pdbx_seq_one_letter_code
_entity_poly.pdbx_strand_id
1 'polypeptide(L)'
;MSESALSTSAAMLFERDDARVLEAFRRGEFDYVDAIGEVSEADFFRVITERKILDKLAQSYPSPRERHDVPLWVYMASNLSMRFHGEHHFHAFPFLVRSSSMIEAFGPAMGHKATHPETGDISLRCAGFNEKNSYDRQTPCDQDYLRKLAGDTDAQLLQSWFNREVVGIFKQHHAFDAEGIFIGDASYLFVPDNEHYEGSSRLLFDEQNHPVDSAKLTHQQQKAYDWRRCYKLVTLLHTNRAGEFFLYGGLRLTAGKDHEAPVLYELVDEFVQCHGRGVLKRLIVDRGFLDGGKIGHCKRDLGIDVLIPARKDLEIYKDVVGLAEGGLLSFQPVPAAPARAPAVPVHRPEKIRKREEARQRTLAKRKAEAAQKTQEVQKVRTPSPLGTPSPERVRSEVAAVMDLQTLTTCPVPIHAVVNREIYSDGHREHWVLLDTAPIPEPLATRQEYGLRTSIEERHRQLKCFSDLAGFTSRRLSLVVNQVVFVLLMYSLLQWYWQRIRRPEFNPRTTARALDQLRPTMTLILIFYQAFVARLAPLEYQELLLTLEEEARRKILAKTRRLRRGLTHQLDHARSP
;
A
#
# COMPACT_ATOMS: atom_id res chain seq x y z
N MET A 1 -1.76 34.32 31.11
CA MET A 1 -1.52 32.91 30.74
C MET A 1 -1.29 32.90 29.24
N SER A 2 -0.05 32.74 28.82
CA SER A 2 0.30 32.70 27.41
C SER A 2 -0.27 31.41 26.82
N GLU A 3 -1.21 31.53 25.90
CA GLU A 3 -1.52 30.48 24.95
C GLU A 3 -0.20 30.10 24.29
N SER A 4 0.40 28.98 24.70
CA SER A 4 1.46 28.37 23.94
C SER A 4 0.83 27.99 22.61
N ALA A 5 1.14 28.72 21.56
CA ALA A 5 0.77 28.39 20.21
C ALA A 5 1.16 26.93 19.99
N LEU A 6 0.15 26.05 19.90
CA LEU A 6 0.34 24.66 19.53
C LEU A 6 1.15 24.67 18.24
N SER A 7 2.37 24.16 18.31
CA SER A 7 3.27 24.11 17.16
C SER A 7 2.54 23.45 16.01
N THR A 8 2.31 24.17 14.94
CA THR A 8 1.71 23.66 13.70
C THR A 8 2.66 22.73 12.93
N SER A 9 3.92 22.68 13.37
CA SER A 9 4.96 21.81 12.81
C SER A 9 4.89 20.42 13.42
N ALA A 10 5.15 19.38 12.62
CA ALA A 10 5.29 18.02 13.10
C ALA A 10 6.54 17.92 13.98
N ALA A 11 6.34 18.08 15.27
CA ALA A 11 7.36 17.91 16.28
C ALA A 11 7.04 16.63 17.06
N MET A 12 8.06 15.84 17.35
CA MET A 12 7.93 14.79 18.35
C MET A 12 7.53 15.44 19.67
N LEU A 13 6.61 14.84 20.41
CA LEU A 13 6.22 15.35 21.73
C LEU A 13 7.36 15.27 22.75
N PHE A 14 8.32 14.39 22.48
CA PHE A 14 9.58 14.27 23.21
C PHE A 14 10.74 14.53 22.26
N GLU A 15 11.58 15.46 22.66
CA GLU A 15 12.81 15.80 21.95
C GLU A 15 13.92 14.84 22.38
N ARG A 16 14.71 14.32 21.42
CA ARG A 16 15.85 13.49 21.73
C ARG A 16 17.04 14.32 22.19
N ASP A 17 17.40 14.16 23.45
CA ASP A 17 18.60 14.76 24.04
C ASP A 17 19.24 13.74 25.01
N ASP A 18 20.03 12.84 24.44
CA ASP A 18 20.66 11.74 25.20
C ASP A 18 21.54 12.29 26.33
N ALA A 19 22.32 13.35 26.11
CA ALA A 19 23.23 13.91 27.09
C ALA A 19 22.49 14.44 28.32
N ARG A 20 21.48 15.27 28.09
CA ARG A 20 20.66 15.88 29.14
C ARG A 20 19.91 14.84 29.97
N VAL A 21 19.30 13.88 29.30
CA VAL A 21 18.52 12.83 29.97
C VAL A 21 19.42 11.91 30.78
N LEU A 22 20.58 11.52 30.25
CA LEU A 22 21.52 10.64 30.95
C LEU A 22 22.16 11.33 32.15
N GLU A 23 22.42 12.64 32.08
CA GLU A 23 22.87 13.41 33.22
C GLU A 23 21.82 13.46 34.32
N ALA A 24 20.56 13.74 33.98
CA ALA A 24 19.46 13.70 34.94
C ALA A 24 19.24 12.29 35.52
N PHE A 25 19.33 11.28 34.70
CA PHE A 25 19.20 9.88 35.11
C PHE A 25 20.26 9.47 36.15
N ARG A 26 21.51 9.90 35.97
CA ARG A 26 22.59 9.65 36.96
C ARG A 26 22.26 10.24 38.31
N ARG A 27 21.52 11.37 38.37
CA ARG A 27 21.03 11.95 39.63
C ARG A 27 19.75 11.29 40.17
N GLY A 28 19.22 10.28 39.46
CA GLY A 28 17.93 9.63 39.79
C GLY A 28 16.71 10.43 39.37
N GLU A 29 16.89 11.45 38.55
CA GLU A 29 15.86 12.32 38.00
C GLU A 29 15.43 11.76 36.63
N PHE A 30 14.33 11.04 36.59
CA PHE A 30 13.73 10.55 35.35
C PHE A 30 12.25 10.28 35.59
N ASP A 31 11.43 10.35 34.54
CA ASP A 31 10.00 10.12 34.65
C ASP A 31 9.65 8.65 34.40
N TYR A 32 10.21 8.06 33.37
CA TYR A 32 9.93 6.69 32.98
C TYR A 32 11.12 6.02 32.26
N VAL A 33 11.19 4.69 32.33
CA VAL A 33 12.13 3.85 31.58
C VAL A 33 11.33 2.72 30.95
N ASP A 34 11.46 2.54 29.64
CA ASP A 34 10.82 1.46 28.91
C ASP A 34 11.83 0.72 28.02
N ALA A 35 11.54 -0.55 27.76
CA ALA A 35 12.28 -1.37 26.82
C ALA A 35 11.39 -1.63 25.59
N ILE A 36 11.78 -1.12 24.46
CA ILE A 36 11.08 -1.34 23.20
C ILE A 36 11.91 -2.20 22.26
N GLY A 37 11.24 -2.98 21.41
CA GLY A 37 11.91 -3.58 20.27
C GLY A 37 12.24 -2.48 19.26
N GLU A 38 13.46 -2.45 18.74
CA GLU A 38 13.78 -1.57 17.62
C GLU A 38 12.97 -2.02 16.42
N VAL A 39 11.95 -1.26 16.10
CA VAL A 39 11.19 -1.41 14.88
C VAL A 39 11.73 -0.36 13.90
N SER A 40 11.89 -0.74 12.65
CA SER A 40 12.26 0.17 11.56
C SER A 40 11.28 1.35 11.38
N GLU A 41 10.16 1.32 12.08
CA GLU A 41 9.17 2.39 12.16
C GLU A 41 9.77 3.70 12.72
N ALA A 42 10.56 3.65 13.81
CA ALA A 42 11.15 4.85 14.39
C ALA A 42 12.08 5.56 13.41
N ASP A 43 12.94 4.81 12.71
CA ASP A 43 13.81 5.38 11.68
C ASP A 43 13.02 5.95 10.50
N PHE A 44 11.95 5.26 10.09
CA PHE A 44 11.06 5.74 9.05
C PHE A 44 10.41 7.07 9.45
N PHE A 45 9.78 7.14 10.63
CA PHE A 45 9.14 8.37 11.11
C PHE A 45 10.14 9.51 11.30
N ARG A 46 11.33 9.22 11.82
CA ARG A 46 12.40 10.22 11.92
C ARG A 46 12.74 10.82 10.55
N VAL A 47 12.94 9.99 9.52
CA VAL A 47 13.29 10.46 8.18
C VAL A 47 12.17 11.32 7.56
N ILE A 48 10.89 10.90 7.66
CA ILE A 48 9.79 11.70 7.09
C ILE A 48 9.55 13.01 7.85
N THR A 49 9.87 13.06 9.16
CA THR A 49 9.79 14.27 9.98
C THR A 49 10.94 15.23 9.66
N GLU A 50 12.20 14.76 9.66
CA GLU A 50 13.38 15.57 9.31
C GLU A 50 13.29 16.17 7.91
N ARG A 51 12.66 15.44 6.97
CA ARG A 51 12.41 15.92 5.60
C ARG A 51 11.17 16.77 5.46
N LYS A 52 10.48 17.09 6.57
CA LYS A 52 9.24 17.88 6.61
C LYS A 52 8.12 17.32 5.73
N ILE A 53 8.15 16.01 5.45
CA ILE A 53 7.09 15.35 4.68
C ILE A 53 5.82 15.29 5.51
N LEU A 54 5.92 14.91 6.78
CA LEU A 54 4.79 14.83 7.69
C LEU A 54 4.10 16.19 7.86
N ASP A 55 4.88 17.29 7.98
CA ASP A 55 4.36 18.64 8.03
C ASP A 55 3.58 19.02 6.77
N LYS A 56 4.18 18.77 5.59
CA LYS A 56 3.54 19.07 4.30
C LYS A 56 2.24 18.27 4.10
N LEU A 57 2.23 17.00 4.48
CA LEU A 57 1.02 16.18 4.45
C LEU A 57 -0.06 16.74 5.35
N ALA A 58 0.30 17.18 6.57
CA ALA A 58 -0.64 17.76 7.52
C ALA A 58 -1.17 19.12 7.06
N GLN A 59 -0.32 19.98 6.53
CA GLN A 59 -0.69 21.32 6.05
C GLN A 59 -1.63 21.28 4.84
N SER A 60 -1.44 20.31 3.94
CA SER A 60 -2.24 20.18 2.73
C SER A 60 -3.49 19.31 2.90
N TYR A 61 -3.67 18.65 4.04
CA TYR A 61 -4.79 17.74 4.27
C TYR A 61 -6.14 18.46 4.17
N PRO A 62 -7.12 17.95 3.42
CA PRO A 62 -8.42 18.59 3.20
C PRO A 62 -9.34 18.40 4.41
N SER A 63 -8.94 18.98 5.56
CA SER A 63 -9.72 18.87 6.78
C SER A 63 -11.07 19.57 6.64
N PRO A 64 -12.16 18.94 7.10
CA PRO A 64 -13.46 19.58 7.16
C PRO A 64 -13.59 20.59 8.31
N ARG A 65 -12.55 20.74 9.14
CA ARG A 65 -12.54 21.57 10.35
C ARG A 65 -11.62 22.76 10.17
N GLU A 66 -12.10 23.93 10.56
CA GLU A 66 -11.30 25.16 10.59
C GLU A 66 -10.34 25.22 11.78
N ARG A 67 -10.71 24.60 12.89
CA ARG A 67 -9.90 24.57 14.13
C ARG A 67 -9.64 23.13 14.55
N HIS A 68 -8.43 22.90 15.05
CA HIS A 68 -7.95 21.61 15.48
C HIS A 68 -7.41 21.69 16.90
N ASP A 69 -8.09 21.05 17.86
CA ASP A 69 -7.59 20.86 19.23
C ASP A 69 -6.38 19.91 19.23
N VAL A 70 -6.33 18.99 18.25
CA VAL A 70 -5.20 18.09 18.01
C VAL A 70 -4.56 18.46 16.69
N PRO A 71 -3.25 18.75 16.64
CA PRO A 71 -2.56 19.09 15.40
C PRO A 71 -2.72 18.00 14.34
N LEU A 72 -2.90 18.41 13.07
CA LEU A 72 -3.11 17.46 11.97
C LEU A 72 -1.94 16.50 11.76
N TRP A 73 -0.71 16.87 12.13
CA TRP A 73 0.42 15.96 12.05
C TRP A 73 0.25 14.73 12.97
N VAL A 74 -0.41 14.89 14.13
CA VAL A 74 -0.74 13.75 15.02
C VAL A 74 -1.72 12.82 14.35
N TYR A 75 -2.73 13.36 13.66
CA TYR A 75 -3.67 12.57 12.86
C TYR A 75 -2.94 11.80 11.74
N MET A 76 -2.03 12.48 11.00
CA MET A 76 -1.23 11.88 9.94
C MET A 76 -0.35 10.74 10.48
N ALA A 77 0.46 11.03 11.51
CA ALA A 77 1.35 10.05 12.12
C ALA A 77 0.57 8.84 12.65
N SER A 78 -0.57 9.08 13.31
CA SER A 78 -1.43 8.01 13.84
C SER A 78 -1.97 7.10 12.73
N ASN A 79 -2.49 7.69 11.65
CA ASN A 79 -2.98 6.90 10.51
C ASN A 79 -1.84 6.14 9.82
N LEU A 80 -0.69 6.77 9.61
CA LEU A 80 0.47 6.10 9.01
C LEU A 80 0.96 4.94 9.86
N SER A 81 1.08 5.12 11.20
CA SER A 81 1.47 4.05 12.11
C SER A 81 0.47 2.89 12.09
N MET A 82 -0.84 3.18 12.12
CA MET A 82 -1.86 2.14 11.99
C MET A 82 -1.69 1.32 10.71
N ARG A 83 -1.48 1.98 9.56
CA ARG A 83 -1.30 1.30 8.26
C ARG A 83 0.04 0.56 8.18
N PHE A 84 1.08 1.10 8.81
CA PHE A 84 2.37 0.43 8.96
C PHE A 84 2.21 -0.93 9.62
N HIS A 85 1.40 -1.02 10.66
CA HIS A 85 1.10 -2.27 11.37
C HIS A 85 -0.02 -3.11 10.73
N GLY A 86 -0.59 -2.66 9.61
CA GLY A 86 -1.71 -3.36 8.94
C GLY A 86 -3.02 -3.31 9.73
N GLU A 87 -3.16 -2.33 10.62
CA GLU A 87 -4.38 -2.14 11.41
C GLU A 87 -5.27 -1.05 10.80
N HIS A 88 -6.57 -1.35 10.71
CA HIS A 88 -7.56 -0.43 10.12
C HIS A 88 -8.65 -0.03 11.10
N HIS A 89 -8.77 -0.75 12.21
CA HIS A 89 -9.70 -0.44 13.29
C HIS A 89 -9.13 0.66 14.17
N PHE A 90 -9.80 1.81 14.24
CA PHE A 90 -9.38 2.90 15.13
C PHE A 90 -9.31 2.46 16.61
N HIS A 91 -10.08 1.46 17.01
CA HIS A 91 -9.99 0.86 18.35
C HIS A 91 -8.62 0.20 18.64
N ALA A 92 -7.85 -0.17 17.61
CA ALA A 92 -6.50 -0.71 17.81
C ALA A 92 -5.46 0.37 18.10
N PHE A 93 -5.74 1.64 17.81
CA PHE A 93 -4.80 2.74 17.97
C PHE A 93 -4.19 2.85 19.37
N PRO A 94 -4.95 2.77 20.47
CA PRO A 94 -4.37 2.83 21.82
C PRO A 94 -3.33 1.74 22.10
N PHE A 95 -3.54 0.55 21.57
CA PHE A 95 -2.62 -0.57 21.77
C PHE A 95 -1.36 -0.43 20.92
N LEU A 96 -1.50 0.05 19.68
CA LEU A 96 -0.37 0.29 18.79
C LEU A 96 0.58 1.35 19.32
N VAL A 97 0.05 2.49 19.75
CA VAL A 97 0.84 3.60 20.29
C VAL A 97 1.66 3.18 21.51
N ARG A 98 1.15 2.24 22.30
CA ARG A 98 1.82 1.76 23.52
C ARG A 98 2.81 0.63 23.28
N SER A 99 2.67 -0.10 22.18
CA SER A 99 3.46 -1.31 21.90
C SER A 99 4.49 -1.12 20.80
N SER A 100 4.50 0.04 20.14
CA SER A 100 5.36 0.35 19.00
C SER A 100 6.43 1.38 19.35
N SER A 101 7.34 1.62 18.43
CA SER A 101 8.33 2.69 18.50
C SER A 101 7.72 4.10 18.57
N MET A 102 6.41 4.24 18.36
CA MET A 102 5.69 5.51 18.57
C MET A 102 5.72 5.99 20.02
N ILE A 103 6.04 5.13 20.99
CA ILE A 103 6.31 5.52 22.38
C ILE A 103 7.42 6.59 22.43
N GLU A 104 8.45 6.49 21.58
CA GLU A 104 9.53 7.48 21.52
C GLU A 104 9.01 8.86 21.13
N ALA A 105 8.05 8.92 20.21
CA ALA A 105 7.47 10.17 19.74
C ALA A 105 6.39 10.72 20.67
N PHE A 106 5.51 9.86 21.17
CA PHE A 106 4.31 10.24 21.91
C PHE A 106 4.43 10.05 23.44
N GLY A 107 5.51 9.44 23.90
CA GLY A 107 5.75 9.18 25.30
C GLY A 107 5.15 7.89 25.86
N PRO A 108 5.48 7.56 27.11
CA PRO A 108 5.11 6.31 27.74
C PRO A 108 3.61 6.21 28.02
N ALA A 109 3.11 4.98 28.04
CA ALA A 109 1.69 4.71 28.29
C ALA A 109 1.19 5.24 29.65
N MET A 110 2.05 5.32 30.66
CA MET A 110 1.69 5.82 31.98
C MET A 110 1.67 7.36 32.10
N GLY A 111 2.17 8.07 31.07
CA GLY A 111 2.27 9.51 31.15
C GLY A 111 3.24 10.02 32.24
N HIS A 112 3.12 11.28 32.56
CA HIS A 112 3.92 11.94 33.59
C HIS A 112 3.04 12.48 34.72
N LYS A 113 3.62 12.61 35.90
CA LYS A 113 2.94 13.27 37.02
C LYS A 113 2.89 14.77 36.77
N ALA A 114 1.69 15.32 36.73
CA ALA A 114 1.48 16.76 36.71
C ALA A 114 0.91 17.20 38.05
N THR A 115 1.49 18.23 38.66
CA THR A 115 0.97 18.86 39.89
C THR A 115 0.14 20.07 39.48
N HIS A 116 -1.10 20.12 39.92
CA HIS A 116 -1.95 21.28 39.68
C HIS A 116 -1.37 22.50 40.42
N PRO A 117 -1.13 23.64 39.72
CA PRO A 117 -0.41 24.75 40.31
C PRO A 117 -1.11 25.41 41.51
N GLU A 118 -2.46 25.33 41.58
CA GLU A 118 -3.24 25.98 42.63
C GLU A 118 -3.64 25.03 43.74
N THR A 119 -3.96 23.76 43.45
CA THR A 119 -4.45 22.81 44.45
C THR A 119 -3.36 21.88 44.97
N GLY A 120 -2.23 21.79 44.31
CA GLY A 120 -1.17 20.83 44.63
C GLY A 120 -1.50 19.37 44.30
N ASP A 121 -2.65 19.11 43.69
CA ASP A 121 -3.09 17.76 43.37
C ASP A 121 -2.18 17.14 42.31
N ILE A 122 -1.78 15.89 42.54
CA ILE A 122 -0.95 15.13 41.63
C ILE A 122 -1.85 14.27 40.76
N SER A 123 -1.87 14.56 39.45
CA SER A 123 -2.54 13.74 38.44
C SER A 123 -1.52 13.08 37.51
N LEU A 124 -1.83 11.89 36.99
CA LEU A 124 -1.11 11.28 35.88
C LEU A 124 -1.69 11.82 34.59
N ARG A 125 -0.90 12.55 33.82
CA ARG A 125 -1.26 12.99 32.46
C ARG A 125 -0.46 12.19 31.45
N CYS A 126 -1.14 11.63 30.46
CA CYS A 126 -0.43 11.06 29.32
C CYS A 126 0.17 12.17 28.46
N ALA A 127 1.26 11.84 27.77
CA ALA A 127 1.80 12.74 26.76
C ALA A 127 0.79 12.95 25.64
N GLY A 128 0.69 14.17 25.14
CA GLY A 128 -0.18 14.52 24.03
C GLY A 128 -1.45 15.27 24.42
N PHE A 129 -2.51 15.07 23.64
CA PHE A 129 -3.71 15.90 23.64
C PHE A 129 -4.93 15.20 24.25
N ASN A 130 -4.77 14.00 24.81
CA ASN A 130 -5.85 13.26 25.45
C ASN A 130 -5.76 13.42 26.98
N GLU A 131 -6.73 14.10 27.56
CA GLU A 131 -6.79 14.38 29.00
C GLU A 131 -7.53 13.29 29.81
N LYS A 132 -8.01 12.22 29.16
CA LYS A 132 -8.77 11.16 29.84
C LYS A 132 -7.84 10.28 30.69
N ASN A 133 -8.25 10.02 31.93
CA ASN A 133 -7.45 9.28 32.89
C ASN A 133 -7.57 7.75 32.78
N SER A 134 -8.52 7.22 32.00
CA SER A 134 -8.66 5.77 31.84
C SER A 134 -7.52 5.22 30.95
N TYR A 135 -6.97 4.08 31.34
CA TYR A 135 -5.80 3.47 30.69
C TYR A 135 -5.99 3.25 29.17
N ASP A 136 -7.15 2.77 28.76
CA ASP A 136 -7.52 2.55 27.36
C ASP A 136 -7.57 3.85 26.54
N ARG A 137 -7.62 5.00 27.20
CA ARG A 137 -7.71 6.33 26.62
C ARG A 137 -6.48 7.21 26.85
N GLN A 138 -5.44 6.71 27.52
CA GLN A 138 -4.16 7.40 27.70
C GLN A 138 -3.32 7.31 26.43
N THR A 139 -3.68 8.08 25.42
CA THR A 139 -3.08 8.11 24.09
C THR A 139 -2.88 9.55 23.64
N PRO A 140 -2.02 9.83 22.65
CA PRO A 140 -1.78 11.20 22.15
C PRO A 140 -3.05 11.91 21.70
N CYS A 141 -4.04 11.16 21.18
CA CYS A 141 -5.38 11.67 20.87
C CYS A 141 -6.42 10.55 21.05
N ASP A 142 -7.67 10.95 21.19
CA ASP A 142 -8.78 9.98 21.31
C ASP A 142 -8.99 9.26 19.96
N GLN A 143 -9.15 7.94 19.98
CA GLN A 143 -9.45 7.13 18.82
C GLN A 143 -10.71 7.59 18.08
N ASP A 144 -11.73 8.08 18.82
CA ASP A 144 -12.94 8.64 18.21
C ASP A 144 -12.68 9.95 17.47
N TYR A 145 -11.67 10.74 17.88
CA TYR A 145 -11.25 11.90 17.12
C TYR A 145 -10.72 11.48 15.74
N LEU A 146 -9.85 10.46 15.69
CA LEU A 146 -9.31 9.93 14.43
C LEU A 146 -10.43 9.44 13.52
N ARG A 147 -11.37 8.66 14.08
CA ARG A 147 -12.49 8.10 13.33
C ARG A 147 -13.44 9.19 12.80
N LYS A 148 -13.77 10.17 13.64
CA LYS A 148 -14.66 11.28 13.25
C LYS A 148 -14.00 12.14 12.16
N LEU A 149 -12.74 12.53 12.33
CA LEU A 149 -12.04 13.33 11.32
C LEU A 149 -11.96 12.60 9.98
N ALA A 150 -11.59 11.31 9.98
CA ALA A 150 -11.57 10.47 8.79
C ALA A 150 -12.97 10.34 8.15
N GLY A 151 -14.01 10.20 8.98
CA GLY A 151 -15.39 10.07 8.50
C GLY A 151 -15.98 11.37 7.95
N ASP A 152 -15.60 12.51 8.50
CA ASP A 152 -16.11 13.82 8.11
C ASP A 152 -15.38 14.41 6.89
N THR A 153 -14.16 13.91 6.57
CA THR A 153 -13.41 14.31 5.38
C THR A 153 -14.10 13.81 4.12
N ASP A 154 -14.32 14.70 3.17
CA ASP A 154 -14.95 14.36 1.89
C ASP A 154 -14.11 13.36 1.08
N ALA A 155 -14.76 12.33 0.55
CA ALA A 155 -14.10 11.23 -0.16
C ALA A 155 -13.43 11.66 -1.47
N GLN A 156 -14.01 12.63 -2.21
CA GLN A 156 -13.43 13.12 -3.46
C GLN A 156 -12.27 14.07 -3.19
N LEU A 157 -12.43 14.96 -2.22
CA LEU A 157 -11.35 15.86 -1.80
C LEU A 157 -10.14 15.09 -1.30
N LEU A 158 -10.35 13.98 -0.58
CA LEU A 158 -9.26 13.15 -0.07
C LEU A 158 -8.50 12.44 -1.21
N GLN A 159 -9.17 11.96 -2.24
CA GLN A 159 -8.54 11.39 -3.43
C GLN A 159 -7.77 12.47 -4.21
N SER A 160 -8.38 13.64 -4.42
CA SER A 160 -7.73 14.78 -5.07
C SER A 160 -6.51 15.26 -4.29
N TRP A 161 -6.57 15.28 -2.96
CA TRP A 161 -5.42 15.56 -2.09
C TRP A 161 -4.27 14.60 -2.34
N PHE A 162 -4.54 13.29 -2.43
CA PHE A 162 -3.50 12.32 -2.74
C PHE A 162 -2.88 12.62 -4.10
N ASN A 163 -3.70 12.77 -5.15
CA ASN A 163 -3.24 12.94 -6.52
C ASN A 163 -2.44 14.23 -6.74
N ARG A 164 -2.78 15.30 -6.03
CA ARG A 164 -2.17 16.63 -6.19
C ARG A 164 -1.06 16.89 -5.18
N GLU A 165 -1.41 16.83 -3.89
CA GLU A 165 -0.50 17.26 -2.83
C GLU A 165 0.51 16.18 -2.47
N VAL A 166 0.05 14.94 -2.21
CA VAL A 166 0.95 13.84 -1.84
C VAL A 166 1.92 13.53 -2.97
N VAL A 167 1.42 13.40 -4.19
CA VAL A 167 2.26 13.16 -5.38
C VAL A 167 3.18 14.35 -5.65
N GLY A 168 2.71 15.58 -5.41
CA GLY A 168 3.53 16.80 -5.45
C GLY A 168 4.69 16.77 -4.46
N ILE A 169 4.45 16.28 -3.23
CA ILE A 169 5.49 16.09 -2.21
C ILE A 169 6.52 15.06 -2.71
N PHE A 170 6.09 13.93 -3.27
CA PHE A 170 7.00 12.94 -3.84
C PHE A 170 7.86 13.54 -4.97
N LYS A 171 7.28 14.36 -5.85
CA LYS A 171 8.01 15.06 -6.90
C LYS A 171 9.07 16.01 -6.32
N GLN A 172 8.71 16.82 -5.30
CA GLN A 172 9.63 17.73 -4.62
C GLN A 172 10.81 16.99 -3.96
N HIS A 173 10.58 15.76 -3.52
CA HIS A 173 11.59 14.90 -2.92
C HIS A 173 12.31 13.99 -3.92
N HIS A 174 12.19 14.26 -5.24
CA HIS A 174 12.85 13.51 -6.32
C HIS A 174 12.58 12.00 -6.24
N ALA A 175 11.33 11.63 -5.98
CA ALA A 175 10.91 10.22 -5.88
C ALA A 175 10.64 9.60 -7.24
N PHE A 176 10.42 10.42 -8.29
CA PHE A 176 10.17 9.93 -9.65
C PHE A 176 11.47 9.79 -10.42
N ASP A 177 11.64 8.64 -11.06
CA ASP A 177 12.77 8.35 -11.92
C ASP A 177 12.70 9.16 -13.23
N ALA A 178 13.87 9.49 -13.79
CA ALA A 178 13.97 10.30 -15.00
C ALA A 178 13.40 9.62 -16.26
N GLU A 179 13.31 8.28 -16.28
CA GLU A 179 12.68 7.54 -17.39
C GLU A 179 11.16 7.74 -17.43
N GLY A 180 10.54 8.08 -16.29
CA GLY A 180 9.13 8.43 -16.20
C GLY A 180 8.18 7.31 -16.61
N ILE A 181 8.48 6.06 -16.21
CA ILE A 181 7.67 4.88 -16.52
C ILE A 181 6.54 4.77 -15.50
N PHE A 182 5.31 4.71 -15.98
CA PHE A 182 4.11 4.49 -15.19
C PHE A 182 3.30 3.32 -15.73
N ILE A 183 2.67 2.59 -14.80
CA ILE A 183 1.80 1.45 -15.10
C ILE A 183 0.40 1.82 -14.65
N GLY A 184 -0.57 1.74 -15.56
CA GLY A 184 -1.99 1.94 -15.27
C GLY A 184 -2.71 0.61 -15.12
N ASP A 185 -3.49 0.45 -14.06
CA ASP A 185 -4.31 -0.76 -13.85
C ASP A 185 -5.53 -0.48 -12.97
N ALA A 186 -6.49 -1.40 -13.02
CA ALA A 186 -7.67 -1.39 -12.18
C ALA A 186 -7.81 -2.69 -11.41
N SER A 187 -8.26 -2.59 -10.16
CA SER A 187 -8.41 -3.75 -9.30
C SER A 187 -9.71 -3.71 -8.52
N TYR A 188 -10.45 -4.83 -8.49
CA TYR A 188 -11.65 -4.94 -7.67
C TYR A 188 -11.30 -5.10 -6.19
N LEU A 189 -11.96 -4.31 -5.35
CA LEU A 189 -11.94 -4.43 -3.89
C LEU A 189 -13.29 -4.99 -3.45
N PHE A 190 -13.30 -6.27 -3.13
CA PHE A 190 -14.53 -6.98 -2.75
C PHE A 190 -14.89 -6.69 -1.30
N VAL A 191 -16.18 -6.44 -1.08
CA VAL A 191 -16.78 -6.24 0.24
C VAL A 191 -17.87 -7.29 0.50
N PRO A 192 -18.31 -7.49 1.75
CA PRO A 192 -19.50 -8.28 2.04
C PRO A 192 -20.70 -7.82 1.20
N ASP A 193 -21.56 -8.73 0.76
CA ASP A 193 -22.75 -8.39 -0.03
C ASP A 193 -23.81 -7.72 0.86
N ASN A 194 -23.59 -6.44 1.14
CA ASN A 194 -24.44 -5.59 1.95
C ASN A 194 -24.61 -4.23 1.24
N GLU A 195 -25.84 -3.86 0.94
CA GLU A 195 -26.21 -2.65 0.20
C GLU A 195 -25.81 -1.35 0.90
N HIS A 196 -25.57 -1.39 2.21
CA HIS A 196 -25.13 -0.22 2.98
C HIS A 196 -23.65 0.17 2.73
N TYR A 197 -22.90 -0.57 1.91
CA TYR A 197 -21.59 -0.10 1.44
C TYR A 197 -21.79 1.01 0.43
N GLU A 198 -21.69 2.25 0.88
CA GLU A 198 -21.90 3.46 0.10
C GLU A 198 -21.00 3.50 -1.14
N GLY A 199 -21.58 3.79 -2.32
CA GLY A 199 -20.85 3.89 -3.59
C GLY A 199 -20.35 2.57 -4.18
N SER A 200 -20.64 1.42 -3.56
CA SER A 200 -20.28 0.11 -4.12
C SER A 200 -21.28 -0.38 -5.16
N SER A 201 -20.88 -1.34 -6.01
CA SER A 201 -21.75 -2.02 -6.96
C SER A 201 -21.78 -3.52 -6.73
N ARG A 202 -22.92 -4.14 -7.04
CA ARG A 202 -23.08 -5.59 -7.05
C ARG A 202 -22.97 -6.11 -8.48
N LEU A 203 -22.00 -6.96 -8.76
CA LEU A 203 -21.70 -7.50 -10.08
C LEU A 203 -21.61 -9.01 -10.04
N LEU A 204 -21.77 -9.63 -11.21
CA LEU A 204 -21.62 -11.07 -11.40
C LEU A 204 -20.18 -11.40 -11.81
N PHE A 205 -19.55 -12.39 -11.18
CA PHE A 205 -18.17 -12.79 -11.44
C PHE A 205 -18.04 -14.27 -11.72
N ASP A 206 -17.11 -14.61 -12.62
CA ASP A 206 -16.69 -15.98 -12.87
C ASP A 206 -15.74 -16.50 -11.76
N GLU A 207 -15.29 -17.76 -11.89
CA GLU A 207 -14.35 -18.40 -10.95
C GLU A 207 -12.99 -17.69 -10.89
N GLN A 208 -12.59 -17.01 -11.96
CA GLN A 208 -11.35 -16.27 -12.11
C GLN A 208 -11.46 -14.81 -11.60
N ASN A 209 -12.64 -14.42 -11.08
CA ASN A 209 -12.99 -13.06 -10.67
C ASN A 209 -13.05 -12.04 -11.82
N HIS A 210 -13.37 -12.47 -13.03
CA HIS A 210 -13.69 -11.54 -14.12
C HIS A 210 -15.18 -11.19 -14.05
N PRO A 211 -15.53 -9.93 -14.28
CA PRO A 211 -16.94 -9.52 -14.32
C PRO A 211 -17.63 -10.11 -15.55
N VAL A 212 -18.83 -10.61 -15.32
CA VAL A 212 -19.68 -11.19 -16.37
C VAL A 212 -20.90 -10.32 -16.58
N ASP A 213 -21.22 -10.01 -17.83
CA ASP A 213 -22.40 -9.22 -18.16
C ASP A 213 -23.68 -10.03 -17.90
N SER A 214 -24.34 -9.71 -16.80
CA SER A 214 -25.56 -10.39 -16.38
C SER A 214 -26.74 -10.21 -17.39
N ALA A 215 -26.73 -9.13 -18.19
CA ALA A 215 -27.79 -8.89 -19.19
C ALA A 215 -27.72 -9.88 -20.37
N LYS A 216 -26.55 -10.48 -20.63
CA LYS A 216 -26.34 -11.47 -21.69
C LYS A 216 -26.65 -12.90 -21.25
N LEU A 217 -26.99 -13.11 -19.98
CA LEU A 217 -27.22 -14.43 -19.40
C LEU A 217 -28.66 -14.62 -18.98
N THR A 218 -29.21 -15.80 -19.22
CA THR A 218 -30.47 -16.23 -18.64
C THR A 218 -30.34 -16.39 -17.12
N HIS A 219 -31.42 -16.28 -16.38
CA HIS A 219 -31.44 -16.43 -14.92
C HIS A 219 -30.87 -17.79 -14.47
N GLN A 220 -31.02 -18.84 -15.28
CA GLN A 220 -30.45 -20.16 -15.00
C GLN A 220 -28.94 -20.19 -15.20
N GLN A 221 -28.42 -19.50 -16.22
CA GLN A 221 -26.98 -19.37 -16.46
C GLN A 221 -26.30 -18.53 -15.38
N GLN A 222 -26.95 -17.47 -14.88
CA GLN A 222 -26.42 -16.63 -13.78
C GLN A 222 -26.16 -17.43 -12.51
N LYS A 223 -26.84 -18.56 -12.27
CA LYS A 223 -26.61 -19.43 -11.10
C LYS A 223 -25.21 -20.08 -11.08
N ALA A 224 -24.54 -20.14 -12.23
CA ALA A 224 -23.19 -20.68 -12.35
C ALA A 224 -22.10 -19.68 -11.93
N TYR A 225 -22.47 -18.43 -11.63
CA TYR A 225 -21.58 -17.34 -11.31
C TYR A 225 -21.85 -16.79 -9.92
N ASP A 226 -20.89 -16.06 -9.35
CA ASP A 226 -21.01 -15.47 -8.03
C ASP A 226 -21.39 -13.99 -8.08
N TRP A 227 -22.50 -13.62 -7.45
CA TRP A 227 -22.83 -12.23 -7.18
C TRP A 227 -21.96 -11.68 -6.06
N ARG A 228 -21.22 -10.62 -6.35
CA ARG A 228 -20.30 -10.00 -5.39
C ARG A 228 -20.44 -8.48 -5.42
N ARG A 229 -20.30 -7.88 -4.24
CA ARG A 229 -20.25 -6.43 -4.10
C ARG A 229 -18.81 -5.95 -4.08
N CYS A 230 -18.55 -4.85 -4.79
CA CYS A 230 -17.18 -4.35 -4.92
C CYS A 230 -17.10 -2.86 -5.23
N TYR A 231 -15.95 -2.30 -4.96
CA TYR A 231 -15.44 -1.07 -5.55
C TYR A 231 -14.42 -1.44 -6.63
N LYS A 232 -14.08 -0.46 -7.47
CA LYS A 232 -12.98 -0.55 -8.44
C LYS A 232 -11.96 0.52 -8.08
N LEU A 233 -10.72 0.11 -7.85
CA LEU A 233 -9.59 0.99 -7.60
C LEU A 233 -8.75 1.09 -8.88
N VAL A 234 -8.72 2.26 -9.50
CA VAL A 234 -7.86 2.59 -10.64
C VAL A 234 -6.63 3.33 -10.13
N THR A 235 -5.44 2.94 -10.57
CA THR A 235 -4.17 3.49 -10.07
C THR A 235 -3.17 3.74 -11.18
N LEU A 236 -2.32 4.76 -10.97
CA LEU A 236 -1.06 4.97 -11.66
C LEU A 236 0.09 4.58 -10.73
N LEU A 237 0.93 3.65 -11.15
CA LEU A 237 2.08 3.16 -10.38
C LEU A 237 3.36 3.50 -11.13
N HIS A 238 4.21 4.31 -10.53
CA HIS A 238 5.53 4.65 -11.07
C HIS A 238 6.58 3.61 -10.68
N THR A 239 7.50 3.33 -11.60
CA THR A 239 8.68 2.49 -11.36
C THR A 239 9.83 2.92 -12.27
N ASN A 240 11.05 2.44 -11.99
CA ASN A 240 12.15 2.49 -12.95
C ASN A 240 12.15 1.23 -13.83
N ARG A 241 12.96 1.25 -14.91
CA ARG A 241 13.08 0.12 -15.86
C ARG A 241 13.53 -1.19 -15.21
N ALA A 242 14.30 -1.10 -14.14
CA ALA A 242 14.76 -2.28 -13.38
C ALA A 242 13.68 -2.86 -12.45
N GLY A 243 12.57 -2.16 -12.20
CA GLY A 243 11.54 -2.59 -11.27
C GLY A 243 12.00 -2.63 -9.81
N GLU A 244 12.89 -1.71 -9.42
CA GLU A 244 13.51 -1.70 -8.10
C GLU A 244 12.66 -1.01 -7.03
N PHE A 245 11.74 -0.15 -7.41
CA PHE A 245 10.82 0.53 -6.50
C PHE A 245 9.50 0.85 -7.19
N PHE A 246 8.46 1.11 -6.41
CA PHE A 246 7.11 1.35 -6.90
C PHE A 246 6.40 2.42 -6.08
N LEU A 247 6.02 3.54 -6.69
CA LEU A 247 5.29 4.63 -6.04
C LEU A 247 3.94 4.85 -6.73
N TYR A 248 2.88 5.01 -5.93
CA TYR A 248 1.60 5.41 -6.50
C TYR A 248 1.63 6.89 -6.89
N GLY A 249 1.46 7.17 -8.18
CA GLY A 249 1.36 8.51 -8.76
C GLY A 249 -0.07 9.01 -8.88
N GLY A 250 -1.07 8.19 -8.56
CA GLY A 250 -2.46 8.58 -8.56
C GLY A 250 -3.39 7.42 -8.26
N LEU A 251 -4.61 7.76 -7.81
CA LEU A 251 -5.65 6.79 -7.50
C LEU A 251 -7.05 7.36 -7.75
N ARG A 252 -8.00 6.47 -8.12
CA ARG A 252 -9.44 6.71 -8.10
C ARG A 252 -10.15 5.46 -7.59
N LEU A 253 -10.97 5.63 -6.57
CA LEU A 253 -11.90 4.61 -6.11
C LEU A 253 -13.28 4.94 -6.65
N THR A 254 -13.83 4.04 -7.47
CA THR A 254 -15.12 4.19 -8.13
C THR A 254 -16.05 3.02 -7.81
N ALA A 255 -17.30 3.12 -8.26
CA ALA A 255 -18.21 1.99 -8.18
C ALA A 255 -17.69 0.82 -9.05
N GLY A 256 -17.89 -0.41 -8.59
CA GLY A 256 -17.39 -1.59 -9.32
C GLY A 256 -17.86 -1.70 -10.77
N LYS A 257 -19.04 -1.12 -11.10
CA LYS A 257 -19.62 -1.11 -12.45
C LYS A 257 -18.99 -0.12 -13.41
N ASP A 258 -18.25 0.88 -12.91
CA ASP A 258 -17.71 1.94 -13.74
C ASP A 258 -16.63 1.38 -14.67
N HIS A 259 -16.57 1.90 -15.89
CA HIS A 259 -15.57 1.50 -16.86
C HIS A 259 -14.23 2.14 -16.49
N GLU A 260 -13.18 1.31 -16.38
CA GLU A 260 -11.86 1.74 -15.90
C GLU A 260 -11.08 2.63 -16.87
N ALA A 261 -11.25 2.45 -18.19
CA ALA A 261 -10.42 3.14 -19.17
C ALA A 261 -10.62 4.67 -19.14
N PRO A 262 -11.83 5.24 -19.17
CA PRO A 262 -12.01 6.69 -19.02
C PRO A 262 -11.39 7.22 -17.73
N VAL A 263 -11.60 6.52 -16.61
CA VAL A 263 -11.11 6.93 -15.29
C VAL A 263 -9.57 6.98 -15.26
N LEU A 264 -8.90 6.01 -15.89
CA LEU A 264 -7.44 6.01 -15.96
C LEU A 264 -6.91 7.20 -16.78
N TYR A 265 -7.50 7.47 -17.94
CA TYR A 265 -7.04 8.58 -18.80
C TYR A 265 -7.33 9.94 -18.17
N GLU A 266 -8.44 10.10 -17.45
CA GLU A 266 -8.70 11.28 -16.62
C GLU A 266 -7.64 11.45 -15.52
N LEU A 267 -7.21 10.36 -14.89
CA LEU A 267 -6.16 10.36 -13.89
C LEU A 267 -4.80 10.73 -14.49
N VAL A 268 -4.50 10.31 -15.74
CA VAL A 268 -3.31 10.72 -16.51
C VAL A 268 -3.35 12.22 -16.82
N ASP A 269 -4.49 12.73 -17.28
CA ASP A 269 -4.69 14.15 -17.55
C ASP A 269 -4.49 14.99 -16.28
N GLU A 270 -5.11 14.58 -15.15
CA GLU A 270 -4.94 15.23 -13.84
C GLU A 270 -3.46 15.21 -13.40
N PHE A 271 -2.77 14.08 -13.57
CA PHE A 271 -1.36 13.95 -13.22
C PHE A 271 -0.51 14.95 -13.98
N VAL A 272 -0.69 15.06 -15.30
CA VAL A 272 0.07 16.01 -16.15
C VAL A 272 -0.29 17.44 -15.80
N GLN A 273 -1.56 17.74 -15.56
CA GLN A 273 -2.01 19.08 -15.18
C GLN A 273 -1.38 19.54 -13.84
N CYS A 274 -1.31 18.65 -12.85
CA CYS A 274 -0.81 18.99 -11.51
C CYS A 274 0.71 18.95 -11.41
N HIS A 275 1.37 18.03 -12.12
CA HIS A 275 2.80 17.78 -11.95
C HIS A 275 3.64 18.16 -13.15
N GLY A 276 3.01 18.58 -14.24
CA GLY A 276 3.66 19.03 -15.47
C GLY A 276 4.04 17.89 -16.42
N ARG A 277 4.31 18.28 -17.67
CA ARG A 277 4.78 17.36 -18.71
C ARG A 277 6.19 16.86 -18.39
N GLY A 278 6.52 15.67 -18.89
CA GLY A 278 7.87 15.10 -18.80
C GLY A 278 8.18 14.37 -17.48
N VAL A 279 7.25 14.32 -16.51
CA VAL A 279 7.35 13.44 -15.33
C VAL A 279 6.85 12.04 -15.72
N LEU A 280 5.64 11.95 -16.27
CA LEU A 280 5.11 10.74 -16.90
C LEU A 280 5.48 10.80 -18.38
N LYS A 281 6.37 9.92 -18.84
CA LYS A 281 6.83 9.85 -20.22
C LYS A 281 6.37 8.56 -20.92
N ARG A 282 6.17 7.51 -20.15
CA ARG A 282 5.84 6.18 -20.63
C ARG A 282 4.69 5.62 -19.82
N LEU A 283 3.59 5.23 -20.48
CA LEU A 283 2.42 4.62 -19.87
C LEU A 283 2.28 3.18 -20.36
N ILE A 284 2.34 2.22 -19.45
CA ILE A 284 2.15 0.80 -19.73
C ILE A 284 0.79 0.38 -19.17
N VAL A 285 -0.09 -0.17 -20.01
CA VAL A 285 -1.45 -0.54 -19.61
C VAL A 285 -1.86 -1.88 -20.20
N ASP A 286 -2.93 -2.47 -19.66
CA ASP A 286 -3.54 -3.69 -20.20
C ASP A 286 -4.49 -3.37 -21.38
N ARG A 287 -4.80 -4.40 -22.16
CA ARG A 287 -5.74 -4.35 -23.29
C ARG A 287 -7.13 -3.80 -22.96
N GLY A 288 -7.55 -3.85 -21.69
CA GLY A 288 -8.79 -3.27 -21.22
C GLY A 288 -8.87 -1.74 -21.35
N PHE A 289 -7.71 -1.08 -21.43
CA PHE A 289 -7.58 0.36 -21.59
C PHE A 289 -7.38 0.82 -23.04
N LEU A 290 -7.55 -0.07 -24.03
CA LEU A 290 -7.32 0.24 -25.42
C LEU A 290 -8.42 1.19 -25.96
N ASP A 291 -8.02 2.44 -26.19
CA ASP A 291 -8.81 3.51 -26.78
C ASP A 291 -7.89 4.34 -27.68
N GLY A 292 -8.07 4.24 -29.00
CA GLY A 292 -7.18 4.89 -29.97
C GLY A 292 -7.16 6.42 -29.83
N GLY A 293 -8.30 7.05 -29.54
CA GLY A 293 -8.38 8.49 -29.35
C GLY A 293 -7.60 8.95 -28.13
N LYS A 294 -7.72 8.22 -26.99
CA LYS A 294 -6.99 8.52 -25.75
C LYS A 294 -5.49 8.24 -25.88
N ILE A 295 -5.11 7.16 -26.57
CA ILE A 295 -3.70 6.84 -26.89
C ILE A 295 -3.08 7.97 -27.73
N GLY A 296 -3.79 8.42 -28.76
CA GLY A 296 -3.34 9.54 -29.60
C GLY A 296 -3.23 10.86 -28.82
N HIS A 297 -4.17 11.13 -27.90
CA HIS A 297 -4.10 12.27 -26.99
C HIS A 297 -2.86 12.21 -26.08
N CYS A 298 -2.60 11.05 -25.45
CA CYS A 298 -1.41 10.87 -24.62
C CYS A 298 -0.13 11.22 -25.40
N LYS A 299 0.02 10.69 -26.62
CA LYS A 299 1.23 10.93 -27.44
C LYS A 299 1.33 12.36 -27.92
N ARG A 300 0.29 12.85 -28.61
CA ARG A 300 0.32 14.14 -29.30
C ARG A 300 0.26 15.32 -28.33
N ASP A 301 -0.70 15.24 -27.38
CA ASP A 301 -1.05 16.41 -26.57
C ASP A 301 -0.31 16.41 -25.22
N LEU A 302 0.02 15.24 -24.66
CA LEU A 302 0.72 15.15 -23.38
C LEU A 302 2.21 14.78 -23.50
N GLY A 303 2.65 14.25 -24.66
CA GLY A 303 4.03 13.81 -24.88
C GLY A 303 4.35 12.49 -24.18
N ILE A 304 3.33 11.63 -23.99
CA ILE A 304 3.43 10.36 -23.29
C ILE A 304 3.37 9.22 -24.29
N ASP A 305 4.37 8.35 -24.29
CA ASP A 305 4.35 7.11 -25.04
C ASP A 305 3.52 6.04 -24.35
N VAL A 306 2.68 5.33 -25.12
CA VAL A 306 1.78 4.31 -24.61
C VAL A 306 2.16 2.94 -25.14
N LEU A 307 2.33 1.97 -24.23
CA LEU A 307 2.58 0.57 -24.54
C LEU A 307 1.40 -0.28 -24.06
N ILE A 308 0.74 -0.98 -25.00
CA ILE A 308 -0.52 -1.66 -24.74
C ILE A 308 -0.67 -2.91 -25.63
N PRO A 309 -1.21 -4.06 -25.14
CA PRO A 309 -1.51 -5.20 -25.97
C PRO A 309 -2.69 -4.96 -26.91
N ALA A 310 -2.56 -5.40 -28.16
CA ALA A 310 -3.67 -5.42 -29.10
C ALA A 310 -4.70 -6.50 -28.75
N ARG A 311 -5.97 -6.19 -29.00
CA ARG A 311 -7.03 -7.22 -28.99
C ARG A 311 -7.04 -7.97 -30.32
N LYS A 312 -7.31 -9.29 -30.27
CA LYS A 312 -7.30 -10.18 -31.46
C LYS A 312 -8.37 -9.82 -32.51
N ASP A 313 -9.41 -9.08 -32.10
CA ASP A 313 -10.53 -8.65 -32.98
C ASP A 313 -10.21 -7.41 -33.81
N LEU A 314 -9.11 -6.69 -33.53
CA LEU A 314 -8.72 -5.48 -34.21
C LEU A 314 -8.06 -5.75 -35.59
N GLU A 315 -8.32 -4.89 -36.57
CA GLU A 315 -7.68 -4.99 -37.89
C GLU A 315 -6.15 -4.90 -37.78
N ILE A 316 -5.61 -3.94 -37.02
CA ILE A 316 -4.17 -3.80 -36.80
C ILE A 316 -3.52 -5.11 -36.27
N TYR A 317 -4.24 -5.88 -35.44
CA TYR A 317 -3.74 -7.19 -34.98
C TYR A 317 -3.69 -8.19 -36.14
N LYS A 318 -4.76 -8.26 -36.93
CA LYS A 318 -4.85 -9.20 -38.07
C LYS A 318 -3.81 -8.89 -39.15
N ASP A 319 -3.60 -7.61 -39.46
CA ASP A 319 -2.60 -7.16 -40.43
C ASP A 319 -1.19 -7.59 -39.99
N VAL A 320 -0.85 -7.30 -38.73
CA VAL A 320 0.48 -7.60 -38.17
C VAL A 320 0.73 -9.11 -38.10
N VAL A 321 -0.28 -9.89 -37.70
CA VAL A 321 -0.19 -11.36 -37.70
C VAL A 321 -0.13 -11.91 -39.11
N GLY A 322 -0.87 -11.34 -40.10
CA GLY A 322 -0.78 -11.71 -41.50
C GLY A 322 0.61 -11.50 -42.10
N LEU A 323 1.29 -10.39 -41.76
CA LEU A 323 2.69 -10.16 -42.11
C LEU A 323 3.64 -11.23 -41.51
N ALA A 324 3.38 -11.62 -40.28
CA ALA A 324 4.17 -12.65 -39.59
C ALA A 324 4.00 -14.04 -40.21
N GLU A 325 2.76 -14.42 -40.54
CA GLU A 325 2.43 -15.71 -41.18
C GLU A 325 2.89 -15.76 -42.61
N GLY A 326 2.85 -14.63 -43.33
CA GLY A 326 3.37 -14.48 -44.70
C GLY A 326 4.91 -14.48 -44.80
N GLY A 327 5.62 -14.58 -43.68
CA GLY A 327 7.09 -14.64 -43.64
C GLY A 327 7.78 -13.30 -43.97
N LEU A 328 7.05 -12.19 -43.88
CA LEU A 328 7.54 -10.84 -44.20
C LEU A 328 8.30 -10.18 -43.04
N LEU A 329 8.30 -10.82 -41.84
CA LEU A 329 8.94 -10.29 -40.64
C LEU A 329 10.20 -11.08 -40.27
N SER A 330 11.25 -10.34 -39.90
CA SER A 330 12.47 -10.93 -39.33
C SER A 330 12.34 -11.14 -37.85
N PHE A 331 12.23 -12.38 -37.41
CA PHE A 331 12.10 -12.75 -36.02
C PHE A 331 13.44 -13.01 -35.34
N GLN A 332 13.61 -12.47 -34.14
CA GLN A 332 14.74 -12.77 -33.26
C GLN A 332 14.30 -13.62 -32.08
N PRO A 333 15.13 -14.55 -31.58
CA PRO A 333 14.77 -15.42 -30.47
C PRO A 333 14.72 -14.63 -29.16
N VAL A 334 13.75 -14.94 -28.31
CA VAL A 334 13.70 -14.44 -26.93
C VAL A 334 14.55 -15.39 -26.06
N PRO A 335 15.57 -14.87 -25.34
CA PRO A 335 16.34 -15.69 -24.42
C PRO A 335 15.44 -16.37 -23.40
N ALA A 336 15.74 -17.62 -23.07
CA ALA A 336 15.03 -18.31 -22.00
C ALA A 336 15.22 -17.54 -20.68
N ALA A 337 14.14 -17.30 -19.95
CA ALA A 337 14.27 -16.67 -18.63
C ALA A 337 15.18 -17.53 -17.75
N PRO A 338 16.13 -16.94 -17.00
CA PRO A 338 16.93 -17.70 -16.05
C PRO A 338 16.00 -18.48 -15.11
N ALA A 339 16.33 -19.74 -14.84
CA ALA A 339 15.54 -20.57 -13.94
C ALA A 339 15.31 -19.83 -12.64
N ARG A 340 14.05 -19.61 -12.29
CA ARG A 340 13.70 -18.91 -11.05
C ARG A 340 14.33 -19.68 -9.90
N ALA A 341 15.17 -19.02 -9.11
CA ALA A 341 15.67 -19.62 -7.88
C ALA A 341 14.47 -20.14 -7.06
N PRO A 342 14.55 -21.35 -6.49
CA PRO A 342 13.45 -21.92 -5.74
C PRO A 342 13.00 -20.90 -4.69
N ALA A 343 11.70 -20.61 -4.66
CA ALA A 343 11.13 -19.64 -3.75
C ALA A 343 11.47 -20.07 -2.32
N VAL A 344 12.25 -19.26 -1.63
CA VAL A 344 12.51 -19.47 -0.19
C VAL A 344 11.15 -19.50 0.51
N PRO A 345 10.84 -20.53 1.29
CA PRO A 345 9.56 -20.62 1.97
C PRO A 345 9.38 -19.38 2.87
N VAL A 346 8.48 -18.49 2.49
CA VAL A 346 8.14 -17.33 3.32
C VAL A 346 7.37 -17.83 4.52
N HIS A 347 7.91 -17.65 5.71
CA HIS A 347 7.23 -17.96 6.96
C HIS A 347 5.97 -17.07 7.05
N ARG A 348 4.81 -17.62 6.70
CA ARG A 348 3.54 -16.88 6.75
C ARG A 348 3.08 -16.75 8.19
N PRO A 349 2.72 -15.55 8.66
CA PRO A 349 2.15 -15.38 9.99
C PRO A 349 0.96 -16.32 10.21
N GLU A 350 0.85 -16.90 11.38
CA GLU A 350 -0.17 -17.92 11.71
C GLU A 350 -1.61 -17.44 11.41
N LYS A 351 -1.90 -16.15 11.61
CA LYS A 351 -3.19 -15.51 11.30
C LYS A 351 -3.51 -15.55 9.79
N ILE A 352 -2.49 -15.37 8.94
CA ILE A 352 -2.66 -15.44 7.46
C ILE A 352 -2.83 -16.91 7.04
N ARG A 353 -2.05 -17.81 7.61
CA ARG A 353 -2.19 -19.25 7.36
C ARG A 353 -3.58 -19.75 7.75
N LYS A 354 -4.09 -19.41 8.94
CA LYS A 354 -5.45 -19.75 9.37
C LYS A 354 -6.53 -19.18 8.46
N ARG A 355 -6.39 -17.94 7.97
CA ARG A 355 -7.32 -17.34 7.00
C ARG A 355 -7.28 -18.06 5.63
N GLU A 356 -6.10 -18.40 5.14
CA GLU A 356 -5.95 -19.16 3.89
C GLU A 356 -6.51 -20.59 4.02
N GLU A 357 -6.23 -21.27 5.12
CA GLU A 357 -6.78 -22.59 5.41
C GLU A 357 -8.31 -22.56 5.50
N ALA A 358 -8.88 -21.56 6.18
CA ALA A 358 -10.33 -21.35 6.25
C ALA A 358 -10.93 -21.06 4.86
N ARG A 359 -10.25 -20.23 4.05
CA ARG A 359 -10.65 -19.94 2.66
C ARG A 359 -10.57 -21.19 1.79
N GLN A 360 -9.50 -21.99 1.90
CA GLN A 360 -9.35 -23.25 1.15
C GLN A 360 -10.40 -24.28 1.56
N ARG A 361 -10.72 -24.40 2.85
CA ARG A 361 -11.81 -25.26 3.34
C ARG A 361 -13.17 -24.83 2.78
N THR A 362 -13.43 -23.53 2.74
CA THR A 362 -14.67 -22.98 2.16
C THR A 362 -14.75 -23.23 0.65
N LEU A 363 -13.64 -23.05 -0.08
CA LEU A 363 -13.55 -23.35 -1.52
C LEU A 363 -13.69 -24.86 -1.79
N ALA A 364 -13.06 -25.69 -0.99
CA ALA A 364 -13.19 -27.16 -1.11
C ALA A 364 -14.63 -27.60 -0.84
N LYS A 365 -15.29 -27.04 0.17
CA LYS A 365 -16.71 -27.29 0.46
C LYS A 365 -17.60 -26.86 -0.70
N ARG A 366 -17.41 -25.66 -1.24
CA ARG A 366 -18.15 -25.16 -2.41
C ARG A 366 -17.91 -26.01 -3.67
N LYS A 367 -16.64 -26.46 -3.91
CA LYS A 367 -16.33 -27.38 -5.01
C LYS A 367 -16.99 -28.75 -4.83
N ALA A 368 -17.02 -29.26 -3.60
CA ALA A 368 -17.73 -30.51 -3.30
C ALA A 368 -19.24 -30.41 -3.49
N GLU A 369 -19.84 -29.30 -3.03
CA GLU A 369 -21.27 -28.99 -3.23
C GLU A 369 -21.61 -28.77 -4.72
N ALA A 370 -20.74 -28.10 -5.47
CA ALA A 370 -20.88 -27.92 -6.91
C ALA A 370 -20.73 -29.27 -7.65
N ALA A 371 -19.76 -30.09 -7.25
CA ALA A 371 -19.56 -31.42 -7.83
C ALA A 371 -20.76 -32.36 -7.56
N GLN A 372 -21.35 -32.32 -6.36
CA GLN A 372 -22.57 -33.04 -6.06
C GLN A 372 -23.75 -32.60 -6.93
N LYS A 373 -23.93 -31.26 -7.08
CA LYS A 373 -24.97 -30.71 -7.98
C LYS A 373 -24.70 -31.01 -9.45
N THR A 374 -23.44 -31.09 -9.87
CA THR A 374 -23.07 -31.46 -11.24
C THR A 374 -23.28 -32.97 -11.51
N GLN A 375 -23.08 -33.83 -10.51
CA GLN A 375 -23.40 -35.27 -10.65
C GLN A 375 -24.90 -35.54 -10.79
N GLU A 376 -25.75 -34.74 -10.18
CA GLU A 376 -27.21 -34.80 -10.39
C GLU A 376 -27.65 -34.35 -11.80
N VAL A 377 -26.87 -33.41 -12.41
CA VAL A 377 -27.14 -32.91 -13.77
C VAL A 377 -26.43 -33.74 -14.86
N GLN A 378 -25.32 -34.42 -14.53
CA GLN A 378 -24.50 -35.22 -15.47
C GLN A 378 -25.02 -36.62 -15.78
N LYS A 379 -26.20 -36.99 -15.30
CA LYS A 379 -26.84 -38.23 -15.82
C LYS A 379 -27.20 -38.16 -17.31
N VAL A 380 -26.88 -37.09 -18.03
CA VAL A 380 -27.20 -36.88 -19.46
C VAL A 380 -26.02 -36.32 -20.30
N ARG A 381 -24.79 -36.37 -19.86
CA ARG A 381 -23.67 -35.98 -20.75
C ARG A 381 -22.53 -36.97 -20.70
N THR A 382 -22.19 -37.52 -21.87
CA THR A 382 -21.00 -38.33 -22.17
C THR A 382 -19.72 -37.61 -21.70
N PRO A 383 -18.77 -38.35 -21.06
CA PRO A 383 -17.52 -37.76 -20.60
C PRO A 383 -16.65 -37.35 -21.80
N SER A 384 -16.22 -36.08 -21.83
CA SER A 384 -15.11 -35.66 -22.66
C SER A 384 -13.84 -36.41 -22.23
N PRO A 385 -12.98 -36.84 -23.17
CA PRO A 385 -11.77 -37.57 -22.84
C PRO A 385 -10.84 -36.75 -21.95
N LEU A 386 -10.23 -37.43 -20.99
CA LEU A 386 -9.19 -36.95 -20.08
C LEU A 386 -8.24 -36.01 -20.84
N GLY A 387 -8.11 -34.76 -20.32
CA GLY A 387 -7.35 -33.72 -20.96
C GLY A 387 -5.93 -34.17 -21.27
N THR A 388 -5.58 -34.15 -22.54
CA THR A 388 -4.20 -34.14 -23.00
C THR A 388 -3.45 -33.00 -22.27
N PRO A 389 -2.24 -33.24 -21.72
CA PRO A 389 -1.44 -32.18 -21.14
C PRO A 389 -1.30 -31.04 -22.16
N SER A 390 -1.52 -29.80 -21.72
CA SER A 390 -1.35 -28.64 -22.59
C SER A 390 0.06 -28.67 -23.18
N PRO A 391 0.22 -28.41 -24.48
CA PRO A 391 1.54 -28.47 -25.13
C PRO A 391 2.48 -27.48 -24.44
N GLU A 392 3.74 -27.88 -24.25
CA GLU A 392 4.75 -27.06 -23.60
C GLU A 392 5.30 -26.03 -24.60
N ARG A 393 5.51 -24.79 -24.12
CA ARG A 393 6.13 -23.72 -24.93
C ARG A 393 7.63 -24.01 -25.09
N VAL A 394 8.07 -24.25 -26.31
CA VAL A 394 9.45 -24.62 -26.65
C VAL A 394 10.31 -23.39 -26.98
N ARG A 395 9.75 -22.40 -27.69
CA ARG A 395 10.49 -21.23 -28.17
C ARG A 395 9.60 -20.01 -28.23
N SER A 396 10.18 -18.86 -27.94
CA SER A 396 9.56 -17.56 -28.12
C SER A 396 10.41 -16.70 -29.05
N GLU A 397 9.79 -15.93 -29.91
CA GLU A 397 10.43 -15.06 -30.88
C GLU A 397 9.72 -13.71 -30.94
N VAL A 398 10.42 -12.66 -31.33
CA VAL A 398 9.88 -11.32 -31.47
C VAL A 398 10.30 -10.66 -32.78
N ALA A 399 9.43 -9.84 -33.36
CA ALA A 399 9.71 -8.98 -34.51
C ALA A 399 9.04 -7.62 -34.28
N ALA A 400 9.51 -6.57 -34.97
CA ALA A 400 8.89 -5.25 -34.96
C ALA A 400 8.27 -4.93 -36.33
N VAL A 401 7.18 -4.18 -36.28
CA VAL A 401 6.54 -3.54 -37.45
C VAL A 401 6.36 -2.06 -37.13
N MET A 402 6.78 -1.20 -38.04
CA MET A 402 6.79 0.25 -37.82
C MET A 402 5.68 0.92 -38.64
N ASP A 403 5.24 2.09 -38.17
CA ASP A 403 4.40 3.04 -38.89
C ASP A 403 3.05 2.49 -39.39
N LEU A 404 2.40 1.68 -38.53
CA LEU A 404 1.07 1.15 -38.79
C LEU A 404 0.00 2.23 -38.66
N GLN A 405 -0.95 2.27 -39.57
CA GLN A 405 -2.04 3.23 -39.60
C GLN A 405 -3.44 2.56 -39.49
N THR A 406 -3.48 1.25 -39.36
CA THR A 406 -4.71 0.47 -39.37
C THR A 406 -5.52 0.54 -38.05
N LEU A 407 -4.98 1.20 -37.02
CA LEU A 407 -5.78 1.65 -35.87
C LEU A 407 -6.39 3.03 -36.17
N THR A 408 -7.43 3.05 -36.99
CA THR A 408 -8.03 4.28 -37.56
C THR A 408 -8.54 5.29 -36.52
N THR A 409 -8.83 4.82 -35.30
CA THR A 409 -9.24 5.69 -34.19
C THR A 409 -8.06 6.42 -33.53
N CYS A 410 -6.83 6.03 -33.82
CA CYS A 410 -5.63 6.66 -33.29
C CYS A 410 -5.03 7.63 -34.30
N PRO A 411 -4.90 8.94 -33.98
CA PRO A 411 -4.42 9.97 -34.92
C PRO A 411 -2.90 10.03 -35.04
N VAL A 412 -2.15 9.11 -34.43
CA VAL A 412 -0.68 9.03 -34.50
C VAL A 412 -0.27 7.65 -35.00
N PRO A 413 0.92 7.56 -35.68
CA PRO A 413 1.45 6.28 -36.09
C PRO A 413 1.64 5.33 -34.89
N ILE A 414 1.33 4.07 -35.11
CA ILE A 414 1.50 2.99 -34.12
C ILE A 414 2.59 2.05 -34.64
N HIS A 415 3.43 1.61 -33.73
CA HIS A 415 4.41 0.55 -33.96
C HIS A 415 3.96 -0.72 -33.24
N ALA A 416 4.39 -1.88 -33.68
CA ALA A 416 3.99 -3.13 -33.06
C ALA A 416 5.18 -4.06 -32.81
N VAL A 417 5.16 -4.74 -31.67
CA VAL A 417 5.98 -5.92 -31.40
C VAL A 417 5.12 -7.16 -31.53
N VAL A 418 5.47 -7.99 -32.49
CA VAL A 418 4.85 -9.31 -32.69
C VAL A 418 5.61 -10.33 -31.86
N ASN A 419 4.92 -10.99 -30.98
CA ASN A 419 5.44 -12.09 -30.19
C ASN A 419 4.88 -13.39 -30.78
N ARG A 420 5.77 -14.33 -31.13
CA ARG A 420 5.43 -15.65 -31.64
C ARG A 420 5.88 -16.72 -30.64
N GLU A 421 4.91 -17.42 -30.05
CA GLU A 421 5.14 -18.52 -29.15
C GLU A 421 4.99 -19.84 -29.92
N ILE A 422 5.98 -20.73 -29.82
CA ILE A 422 6.02 -22.01 -30.52
C ILE A 422 5.95 -23.12 -29.47
N TYR A 423 4.98 -24.05 -29.65
CA TYR A 423 4.69 -25.12 -28.72
C TYR A 423 5.22 -26.47 -29.23
N SER A 424 5.32 -27.45 -28.32
CA SER A 424 5.86 -28.80 -28.57
C SER A 424 5.09 -29.60 -29.62
N ASP A 425 3.84 -29.26 -29.86
CA ASP A 425 2.98 -29.84 -30.89
C ASP A 425 3.10 -29.14 -32.26
N GLY A 426 3.98 -28.15 -32.37
CA GLY A 426 4.15 -27.33 -33.58
C GLY A 426 3.14 -26.17 -33.69
N HIS A 427 2.19 -26.06 -32.77
CA HIS A 427 1.26 -24.94 -32.74
C HIS A 427 2.00 -23.61 -32.52
N ARG A 428 1.53 -22.55 -33.19
CA ARG A 428 2.08 -21.18 -33.05
C ARG A 428 0.98 -20.27 -32.55
N GLU A 429 1.29 -19.51 -31.51
CA GLU A 429 0.40 -18.47 -31.01
C GLU A 429 1.07 -17.10 -31.16
N HIS A 430 0.29 -16.13 -31.61
CA HIS A 430 0.74 -14.73 -31.73
C HIS A 430 0.04 -13.86 -30.71
N TRP A 431 0.79 -12.92 -30.14
CA TRP A 431 0.25 -11.79 -29.40
C TRP A 431 1.07 -10.54 -29.75
N VAL A 432 0.39 -9.40 -29.78
CA VAL A 432 0.94 -8.16 -30.32
C VAL A 432 0.90 -7.07 -29.28
N LEU A 433 2.01 -6.34 -29.11
CA LEU A 433 2.08 -5.10 -28.35
C LEU A 433 2.03 -3.94 -29.35
N LEU A 434 1.24 -2.93 -29.03
CA LEU A 434 1.18 -1.65 -29.73
C LEU A 434 1.94 -0.62 -28.95
N ASP A 435 2.71 0.20 -29.63
CA ASP A 435 3.55 1.24 -29.06
C ASP A 435 3.46 2.53 -29.87
N THR A 436 3.35 3.67 -29.20
CA THR A 436 3.43 4.98 -29.86
C THR A 436 4.86 5.52 -29.96
N ALA A 437 5.83 4.85 -29.30
CA ALA A 437 7.24 5.11 -29.48
C ALA A 437 7.83 4.21 -30.59
N PRO A 438 8.80 4.67 -31.36
CA PRO A 438 9.55 3.82 -32.29
C PRO A 438 10.21 2.64 -31.56
N ILE A 439 10.24 1.48 -32.20
CA ILE A 439 10.75 0.23 -31.61
C ILE A 439 12.09 -0.12 -32.22
N PRO A 440 13.23 0.40 -31.74
CA PRO A 440 14.54 0.04 -32.24
C PRO A 440 14.94 -1.39 -31.87
N GLU A 441 14.45 -1.87 -30.71
CA GLU A 441 14.77 -3.17 -30.14
C GLU A 441 13.51 -3.86 -29.63
N PRO A 442 12.89 -4.80 -30.37
CA PRO A 442 11.62 -5.40 -30.01
C PRO A 442 11.70 -6.24 -28.72
N LEU A 443 12.87 -6.83 -28.44
CA LEU A 443 13.07 -7.57 -27.21
C LEU A 443 13.01 -6.66 -25.98
N ALA A 444 13.61 -5.47 -26.04
CA ALA A 444 13.58 -4.48 -24.97
C ALA A 444 12.14 -4.01 -24.68
N THR A 445 11.36 -3.73 -25.73
CA THR A 445 9.94 -3.34 -25.59
C THR A 445 9.11 -4.47 -24.97
N ARG A 446 9.34 -5.73 -25.38
CA ARG A 446 8.70 -6.89 -24.73
C ARG A 446 9.05 -7.00 -23.24
N GLN A 447 10.33 -6.80 -22.90
CA GLN A 447 10.79 -6.84 -21.50
C GLN A 447 10.19 -5.69 -20.69
N GLU A 448 10.13 -4.49 -21.26
CA GLU A 448 9.50 -3.33 -20.63
C GLU A 448 8.01 -3.59 -20.31
N TYR A 449 7.27 -4.22 -21.24
CA TYR A 449 5.89 -4.62 -20.98
C TYR A 449 5.77 -5.61 -19.80
N GLY A 450 6.81 -6.39 -19.54
CA GLY A 450 6.87 -7.28 -18.38
C GLY A 450 6.73 -6.56 -17.04
N LEU A 451 7.06 -5.26 -16.96
CA LEU A 451 6.85 -4.43 -15.78
C LEU A 451 5.37 -4.33 -15.38
N ARG A 452 4.44 -4.50 -16.34
CA ARG A 452 3.01 -4.48 -16.06
C ARG A 452 2.59 -5.50 -15.00
N THR A 453 3.19 -6.69 -14.99
CA THR A 453 2.87 -7.70 -13.98
C THR A 453 3.21 -7.27 -12.56
N SER A 454 4.09 -6.26 -12.42
CA SER A 454 4.48 -5.72 -11.12
C SER A 454 3.31 -5.04 -10.40
N ILE A 455 2.38 -4.37 -11.11
CA ILE A 455 1.24 -3.71 -10.48
C ILE A 455 0.25 -4.73 -9.90
N GLU A 456 0.06 -5.87 -10.59
CA GLU A 456 -0.77 -6.97 -10.09
C GLU A 456 -0.21 -7.53 -8.78
N GLU A 457 1.12 -7.71 -8.74
CA GLU A 457 1.81 -8.15 -7.53
C GLU A 457 1.69 -7.12 -6.40
N ARG A 458 1.76 -5.80 -6.71
CA ARG A 458 1.55 -4.74 -5.71
C ARG A 458 0.11 -4.75 -5.19
N HIS A 459 -0.88 -4.84 -6.06
CA HIS A 459 -2.28 -4.97 -5.65
C HIS A 459 -2.51 -6.23 -4.80
N ARG A 460 -1.89 -7.36 -5.17
CA ARG A 460 -1.94 -8.59 -4.36
C ARG A 460 -1.34 -8.38 -2.98
N GLN A 461 -0.16 -7.75 -2.89
CA GLN A 461 0.50 -7.47 -1.62
C GLN A 461 -0.34 -6.56 -0.72
N LEU A 462 -0.87 -5.48 -1.26
CA LEU A 462 -1.73 -4.56 -0.51
C LEU A 462 -2.99 -5.26 0.01
N LYS A 463 -3.62 -6.12 -0.79
CA LYS A 463 -4.80 -6.89 -0.37
C LYS A 463 -4.47 -7.96 0.67
N CYS A 464 -3.32 -8.64 0.53
CA CYS A 464 -2.97 -9.76 1.41
C CYS A 464 -2.26 -9.34 2.70
N PHE A 465 -1.45 -8.28 2.64
CA PHE A 465 -0.55 -7.91 3.74
C PHE A 465 -0.94 -6.59 4.42
N SER A 466 -1.50 -5.65 3.66
CA SER A 466 -2.00 -4.38 4.20
C SER A 466 -3.52 -4.37 4.38
N ASP A 467 -4.17 -5.52 4.18
CA ASP A 467 -5.63 -5.73 4.32
C ASP A 467 -6.46 -4.64 3.60
N LEU A 468 -6.00 -4.23 2.40
CA LEU A 468 -6.57 -3.10 1.63
C LEU A 468 -8.09 -3.22 1.44
N ALA A 469 -8.61 -4.45 1.32
CA ALA A 469 -10.04 -4.72 1.15
C ALA A 469 -10.76 -5.10 2.47
N GLY A 470 -10.06 -5.13 3.59
CA GLY A 470 -10.61 -5.42 4.91
C GLY A 470 -11.24 -4.19 5.56
N PHE A 471 -12.28 -3.63 4.92
CA PHE A 471 -12.91 -2.40 5.39
C PHE A 471 -13.60 -2.56 6.73
N THR A 472 -13.36 -1.61 7.61
CA THR A 472 -13.92 -1.56 8.97
C THR A 472 -15.20 -0.73 9.05
N SER A 473 -15.57 -0.06 7.95
CA SER A 473 -16.76 0.78 7.82
C SER A 473 -17.42 0.58 6.47
N ARG A 474 -18.70 0.94 6.40
CA ARG A 474 -19.50 0.96 5.17
C ARG A 474 -19.63 2.38 4.59
N ARG A 475 -19.26 3.41 5.36
CA ARG A 475 -19.30 4.82 4.94
C ARG A 475 -18.19 5.09 3.93
N LEU A 476 -18.52 5.66 2.77
CA LEU A 476 -17.58 5.87 1.67
C LEU A 476 -16.33 6.67 2.10
N SER A 477 -16.50 7.73 2.89
CA SER A 477 -15.37 8.53 3.38
C SER A 477 -14.34 7.70 4.17
N LEU A 478 -14.79 6.77 5.02
CA LEU A 478 -13.89 5.87 5.77
C LEU A 478 -13.26 4.79 4.89
N VAL A 479 -14.00 4.28 3.89
CA VAL A 479 -13.46 3.37 2.87
C VAL A 479 -12.34 4.04 2.08
N VAL A 480 -12.59 5.25 1.57
CA VAL A 480 -11.59 6.05 0.83
C VAL A 480 -10.41 6.42 1.73
N ASN A 481 -10.65 6.81 2.99
CA ASN A 481 -9.58 7.08 3.94
C ASN A 481 -8.64 5.88 4.11
N GLN A 482 -9.20 4.68 4.28
CA GLN A 482 -8.38 3.46 4.38
C GLN A 482 -7.56 3.23 3.11
N VAL A 483 -8.16 3.32 1.92
CA VAL A 483 -7.46 3.13 0.65
C VAL A 483 -6.34 4.14 0.48
N VAL A 484 -6.63 5.42 0.65
CA VAL A 484 -5.66 6.52 0.49
C VAL A 484 -4.48 6.35 1.43
N PHE A 485 -4.73 6.11 2.72
CA PHE A 485 -3.64 5.96 3.69
C PHE A 485 -2.84 4.66 3.54
N VAL A 486 -3.44 3.59 3.03
CA VAL A 486 -2.69 2.36 2.69
C VAL A 486 -1.74 2.62 1.52
N LEU A 487 -2.21 3.28 0.46
CA LEU A 487 -1.36 3.61 -0.70
C LEU A 487 -0.30 4.66 -0.33
N LEU A 488 -0.65 5.64 0.49
CA LEU A 488 0.29 6.64 1.01
C LEU A 488 1.40 5.97 1.83
N MET A 489 1.03 5.12 2.79
CA MET A 489 2.02 4.42 3.64
C MET A 489 2.92 3.52 2.79
N TYR A 490 2.34 2.79 1.83
CA TYR A 490 3.09 1.97 0.89
C TYR A 490 4.11 2.81 0.10
N SER A 491 3.68 3.93 -0.48
CA SER A 491 4.54 4.80 -1.30
C SER A 491 5.63 5.48 -0.46
N LEU A 492 5.33 5.89 0.77
CA LEU A 492 6.33 6.44 1.69
C LEU A 492 7.39 5.41 2.08
N LEU A 493 7.01 4.15 2.29
CA LEU A 493 7.96 3.06 2.55
C LEU A 493 8.86 2.81 1.34
N GLN A 494 8.30 2.79 0.12
CA GLN A 494 9.08 2.64 -1.11
C GLN A 494 10.09 3.79 -1.28
N TRP A 495 9.63 5.02 -1.07
CA TRP A 495 10.49 6.19 -1.09
C TRP A 495 11.59 6.11 -0.02
N TYR A 496 11.27 5.67 1.20
CA TYR A 496 12.24 5.47 2.26
C TYR A 496 13.32 4.45 1.86
N TRP A 497 12.94 3.30 1.31
CA TRP A 497 13.90 2.29 0.88
C TRP A 497 14.77 2.73 -0.29
N GLN A 498 14.20 3.48 -1.23
CA GLN A 498 14.97 4.12 -2.28
C GLN A 498 16.05 5.03 -1.70
N ARG A 499 15.71 5.80 -0.64
CA ARG A 499 16.64 6.72 0.02
C ARG A 499 17.76 6.01 0.78
N ILE A 500 17.47 4.93 1.47
CA ILE A 500 18.48 4.13 2.18
C ILE A 500 19.18 3.12 1.27
N ARG A 501 18.92 3.14 -0.03
CA ARG A 501 19.50 2.27 -1.06
C ARG A 501 19.37 0.78 -0.74
N ARG A 502 18.16 0.35 -0.40
CA ARG A 502 17.84 -1.04 -0.06
C ARG A 502 16.75 -1.61 -0.97
N PRO A 503 17.01 -1.73 -2.32
CA PRO A 503 16.04 -2.22 -3.28
C PRO A 503 15.61 -3.68 -3.04
N GLU A 504 16.43 -4.46 -2.35
CA GLU A 504 16.13 -5.84 -2.00
C GLU A 504 14.89 -6.00 -1.10
N PHE A 505 14.46 -4.95 -0.41
CA PHE A 505 13.23 -4.95 0.39
C PHE A 505 11.98 -4.75 -0.45
N ASN A 506 12.14 -4.30 -1.67
CA ASN A 506 11.06 -3.93 -2.57
C ASN A 506 10.10 -5.08 -2.93
N PRO A 507 10.58 -6.29 -3.26
CA PRO A 507 9.68 -7.40 -3.58
C PRO A 507 8.85 -7.88 -2.38
N ARG A 508 9.20 -7.45 -1.17
CA ARG A 508 8.63 -7.94 0.09
C ARG A 508 7.93 -6.85 0.90
N THR A 509 7.36 -5.88 0.25
CA THR A 509 6.83 -4.63 0.82
C THR A 509 5.74 -4.81 1.89
N THR A 510 6.06 -5.46 2.97
CA THR A 510 5.25 -5.41 4.18
C THR A 510 6.08 -4.83 5.29
N ALA A 511 5.51 -3.97 6.10
CA ALA A 511 6.15 -3.50 7.31
C ALA A 511 6.63 -4.67 8.17
N ARG A 512 5.86 -5.76 8.22
CA ARG A 512 6.23 -7.00 8.92
C ARG A 512 7.43 -7.73 8.28
N ALA A 513 7.67 -7.56 6.99
CA ALA A 513 8.87 -8.13 6.36
C ALA A 513 10.14 -7.43 6.84
N LEU A 514 10.06 -6.16 7.23
CA LEU A 514 11.17 -5.44 7.86
C LEU A 514 11.50 -6.00 9.24
N ASP A 515 10.48 -6.29 10.05
CA ASP A 515 10.68 -6.88 11.38
C ASP A 515 11.32 -8.28 11.31
N GLN A 516 11.07 -9.02 10.21
CA GLN A 516 11.66 -10.34 9.99
C GLN A 516 13.09 -10.30 9.43
N LEU A 517 13.49 -9.19 8.82
CA LEU A 517 14.80 -9.05 8.14
C LEU A 517 15.85 -8.35 8.99
N ARG A 518 15.46 -7.68 10.06
CA ARG A 518 16.38 -7.11 11.05
C ARG A 518 16.29 -7.92 12.33
N PRO A 519 17.43 -8.25 12.96
CA PRO A 519 17.39 -8.71 14.35
C PRO A 519 16.69 -7.62 15.16
N THR A 520 15.66 -8.00 15.91
CA THR A 520 15.00 -7.11 16.85
C THR A 520 16.02 -6.69 17.90
N MET A 521 16.57 -5.50 17.76
CA MET A 521 17.37 -4.90 18.81
C MET A 521 16.40 -4.34 19.86
N THR A 522 16.58 -4.73 21.10
CA THR A 522 15.87 -4.08 22.20
C THR A 522 16.56 -2.75 22.47
N LEU A 523 15.78 -1.69 22.59
CA LEU A 523 16.25 -0.38 23.01
C LEU A 523 15.66 -0.02 24.35
N ILE A 524 16.43 0.69 25.14
CA ILE A 524 15.97 1.28 26.41
C ILE A 524 15.72 2.75 26.17
N LEU A 525 14.51 3.19 26.40
CA LEU A 525 14.10 4.60 26.37
C LEU A 525 14.03 5.12 27.81
N ILE A 526 14.67 6.27 28.04
CA ILE A 526 14.61 6.99 29.32
C ILE A 526 13.96 8.32 29.04
N PHE A 527 12.86 8.62 29.75
CA PHE A 527 12.13 9.88 29.62
C PHE A 527 12.42 10.80 30.82
N TYR A 528 12.69 12.05 30.51
CA TYR A 528 12.88 13.11 31.51
C TYR A 528 12.27 14.43 30.99
N GLN A 529 11.22 14.90 31.63
CA GLN A 529 10.46 16.10 31.20
C GLN A 529 9.97 15.94 29.74
N ALA A 530 10.37 16.86 28.87
CA ALA A 530 10.06 16.83 27.44
C ALA A 530 11.14 16.11 26.59
N PHE A 531 12.07 15.41 27.24
CA PHE A 531 13.21 14.81 26.56
C PHE A 531 13.22 13.28 26.70
N VAL A 532 13.81 12.63 25.71
CA VAL A 532 14.01 11.16 25.68
C VAL A 532 15.47 10.83 25.32
N ALA A 533 16.03 9.85 26.01
CA ALA A 533 17.30 9.21 25.63
C ALA A 533 17.05 7.79 25.17
N ARG A 534 17.93 7.35 24.26
CA ARG A 534 17.88 6.04 23.63
C ARG A 534 19.21 5.32 23.85
N LEU A 535 19.18 4.15 24.47
CA LEU A 535 20.34 3.34 24.79
C LEU A 535 20.18 1.90 24.27
N ALA A 536 21.27 1.27 23.86
CA ALA A 536 21.29 -0.18 23.74
C ALA A 536 21.25 -0.82 25.16
N PRO A 537 20.73 -2.06 25.31
CA PRO A 537 20.68 -2.72 26.60
C PRO A 537 22.02 -2.81 27.31
N LEU A 538 23.10 -3.04 26.56
CA LEU A 538 24.46 -3.09 27.10
C LEU A 538 24.89 -1.73 27.62
N GLU A 539 24.68 -0.65 26.87
CA GLU A 539 24.97 0.73 27.28
C GLU A 539 24.20 1.10 28.55
N TYR A 540 22.93 0.67 28.64
CA TYR A 540 22.13 0.87 29.86
C TYR A 540 22.67 0.10 31.06
N GLN A 541 23.14 -1.11 30.85
CA GLN A 541 23.80 -1.90 31.92
C GLN A 541 25.12 -1.24 32.36
N GLU A 542 25.94 -0.82 31.41
CA GLU A 542 27.18 -0.11 31.69
C GLU A 542 26.91 1.18 32.47
N LEU A 543 25.93 1.96 32.04
CA LEU A 543 25.49 3.16 32.75
C LEU A 543 25.11 2.85 34.21
N LEU A 544 24.31 1.81 34.45
CA LEU A 544 23.95 1.42 35.82
C LEU A 544 25.13 0.97 36.66
N LEU A 545 26.12 0.29 36.05
CA LEU A 545 27.31 -0.18 36.75
C LEU A 545 28.27 0.97 37.10
N THR A 546 28.29 2.05 36.35
CA THR A 546 29.11 3.25 36.63
C THR A 546 28.54 4.13 37.73
N LEU A 547 27.28 3.90 38.15
CA LEU A 547 26.65 4.68 39.22
C LEU A 547 27.10 4.19 40.60
N GLU A 548 27.15 5.14 41.56
CA GLU A 548 27.28 4.81 42.97
C GLU A 548 26.16 3.86 43.42
N GLU A 549 26.44 2.98 44.34
CA GLU A 549 25.52 1.92 44.77
C GLU A 549 24.17 2.49 45.26
N GLU A 550 24.20 3.60 46.00
CA GLU A 550 23.01 4.25 46.51
C GLU A 550 22.13 4.79 45.39
N ALA A 551 22.73 5.49 44.40
CA ALA A 551 22.04 6.03 43.24
C ALA A 551 21.43 4.91 42.39
N ARG A 552 22.22 3.87 42.12
CA ARG A 552 21.74 2.68 41.38
C ARG A 552 20.57 2.00 42.10
N ARG A 553 20.63 1.81 43.41
CA ARG A 553 19.55 1.21 44.21
C ARG A 553 18.27 2.06 44.12
N LYS A 554 18.36 3.39 44.24
CA LYS A 554 17.22 4.32 44.12
C LYS A 554 16.59 4.25 42.73
N ILE A 555 17.40 4.26 41.67
CA ILE A 555 16.94 4.17 40.28
C ILE A 555 16.21 2.83 40.02
N LEU A 556 16.80 1.71 40.42
CA LEU A 556 16.20 0.40 40.24
C LEU A 556 14.89 0.25 41.05
N ALA A 557 14.83 0.78 42.25
CA ALA A 557 13.61 0.77 43.06
C ALA A 557 12.50 1.60 42.38
N LYS A 558 12.84 2.79 41.86
CA LYS A 558 11.90 3.64 41.13
C LYS A 558 11.38 2.96 39.84
N THR A 559 12.29 2.38 39.05
CA THR A 559 11.93 1.65 37.82
C THR A 559 10.99 0.47 38.12
N ARG A 560 11.30 -0.33 39.15
CA ARG A 560 10.42 -1.45 39.58
C ARG A 560 9.05 -0.97 40.02
N ARG A 561 8.94 0.14 40.74
CA ARG A 561 7.67 0.73 41.18
C ARG A 561 6.83 1.18 40.00
N LEU A 562 7.44 1.88 39.04
CA LEU A 562 6.77 2.33 37.82
C LEU A 562 6.24 1.14 36.99
N ARG A 563 7.03 0.09 36.87
CA ARG A 563 6.65 -1.12 36.13
C ARG A 563 5.52 -1.87 36.80
N ARG A 564 5.47 -1.97 38.13
CA ARG A 564 4.34 -2.57 38.86
C ARG A 564 3.05 -1.78 38.65
N GLY A 565 3.11 -0.46 38.67
CA GLY A 565 1.95 0.38 38.34
C GLY A 565 1.38 0.11 36.96
N LEU A 566 2.22 -0.04 35.96
CA LEU A 566 1.81 -0.36 34.58
C LEU A 566 1.15 -1.76 34.51
N THR A 567 1.77 -2.78 35.13
CA THR A 567 1.20 -4.14 35.13
C THR A 567 -0.18 -4.16 35.78
N HIS A 568 -0.35 -3.49 36.89
CA HIS A 568 -1.64 -3.39 37.59
C HIS A 568 -2.71 -2.72 36.69
N GLN A 569 -2.37 -1.66 35.98
CA GLN A 569 -3.31 -1.00 35.07
C GLN A 569 -3.67 -1.87 33.85
N LEU A 570 -2.69 -2.63 33.32
CA LEU A 570 -2.92 -3.58 32.23
C LEU A 570 -3.87 -4.72 32.64
N ASP A 571 -3.71 -5.23 33.84
CA ASP A 571 -4.57 -6.31 34.37
C ASP A 571 -6.00 -5.82 34.56
N HIS A 572 -6.19 -4.60 35.07
CA HIS A 572 -7.52 -4.00 35.19
C HIS A 572 -8.18 -3.71 33.85
N ALA A 573 -7.42 -3.31 32.83
CA ALA A 573 -7.95 -3.06 31.49
C ALA A 573 -8.37 -4.36 30.74
N ARG A 574 -7.88 -5.53 31.18
CA ARG A 574 -8.20 -6.84 30.61
C ARG A 574 -9.36 -7.56 31.30
N SER A 575 -9.82 -7.05 32.43
CA SER A 575 -11.01 -7.58 33.09
C SER A 575 -12.27 -7.10 32.36
N PRO A 576 -13.22 -8.01 32.00
CA PRO A 576 -14.40 -7.69 31.20
C PRO A 576 -15.35 -6.71 31.89
#